data_be79a606dd78d09c8937f921315e1dcb
#
_entry.id   be79a606dd78d09c8937f921315e1dcb
#
_cell.length_a   1.000
_cell.length_b   1.000
_cell.length_c   1.000
_cell.angle_alpha   90.00
_cell.angle_beta   90.00
_cell.angle_gamma   90.00
#
_symmetry.space_group_name_H-M   'P 1'
#
loop_
_entity.id
_entity.type
_entity.pdbx_description
1 polymer ?
#
loop_
_entity_poly.entity_id
_entity_poly.type
_entity_poly.pdbx_seq_one_letter_code
_entity_poly.pdbx_strand_id
1 'polypeptide(L)'
;IATKRKKKLNNMENLKFDFVFLGQSVLKYQVPLDIFTAINQIYEQNYNNLAPANQQLVGKIENEHSLFYHGEDQTKMKNHNFLPRNVTDYFMAIFKHYLAFNKIKDYDTHLNSIWVNEMKQHEYNPAHIHRGMLFTGLSSVMILKLPSTFGKEYSASEIQQNGRLQILGAANGQFAKIDYQPPMDLRDF
;
A
#
# COMPACT_ATOMS: atom_id res chain seq x y z
N ILE A 1 -35.05 -6.61 7.57
CA ILE A 1 -33.64 -6.33 8.02
C ILE A 1 -32.64 -7.24 7.28
N ALA A 2 -33.02 -8.44 6.82
CA ALA A 2 -32.14 -9.38 6.11
C ALA A 2 -31.76 -8.96 4.69
N THR A 3 -32.56 -8.14 4.01
CA THR A 3 -32.39 -7.78 2.60
C THR A 3 -31.35 -6.69 2.34
N LYS A 4 -31.00 -5.88 3.35
CA LYS A 4 -29.95 -4.83 3.22
C LYS A 4 -28.53 -5.37 3.36
N ARG A 5 -28.32 -6.52 3.97
CA ARG A 5 -26.97 -7.12 4.10
C ARG A 5 -26.45 -7.79 2.81
N LYS A 6 -27.33 -8.30 1.96
CA LYS A 6 -26.94 -8.96 0.68
C LYS A 6 -26.38 -8.00 -0.37
N LYS A 7 -26.77 -6.72 -0.37
CA LYS A 7 -26.32 -5.73 -1.38
C LYS A 7 -24.87 -5.26 -1.16
N LYS A 8 -24.28 -5.45 0.02
CA LYS A 8 -22.91 -5.00 0.34
C LYS A 8 -21.83 -6.03 0.00
N LEU A 9 -22.19 -7.29 -0.23
CA LEU A 9 -21.23 -8.34 -0.61
C LEU A 9 -20.94 -8.41 -2.13
N ASN A 10 -21.81 -7.85 -2.97
CA ASN A 10 -21.69 -7.99 -4.43
C ASN A 10 -20.53 -7.21 -5.08
N ASN A 11 -19.86 -6.30 -4.34
CA ASN A 11 -18.71 -5.57 -4.90
C ASN A 11 -17.39 -6.34 -4.84
N MET A 12 -17.34 -7.48 -4.16
CA MET A 12 -16.09 -8.27 -4.04
C MET A 12 -15.92 -9.32 -5.16
N GLU A 13 -16.99 -9.67 -5.88
CA GLU A 13 -16.95 -10.71 -6.92
C GLU A 13 -16.20 -10.30 -8.20
N ASN A 14 -15.89 -9.00 -8.36
CA ASN A 14 -15.24 -8.46 -9.56
C ASN A 14 -13.82 -7.94 -9.31
N LEU A 15 -13.21 -8.24 -8.16
CA LEU A 15 -11.83 -7.84 -7.90
C LEU A 15 -10.88 -8.68 -8.77
N LYS A 16 -10.13 -8.02 -9.64
CA LYS A 16 -9.02 -8.65 -10.36
C LYS A 16 -7.80 -8.66 -9.46
N PHE A 17 -7.30 -9.83 -9.14
CA PHE A 17 -6.13 -10.00 -8.29
C PHE A 17 -5.29 -11.20 -8.75
N ASP A 18 -4.03 -11.18 -8.37
CA ASP A 18 -3.12 -12.29 -8.42
C ASP A 18 -2.43 -12.43 -7.06
N PHE A 19 -1.80 -13.54 -6.75
CA PHE A 19 -1.20 -13.75 -5.45
C PHE A 19 0.11 -14.54 -5.53
N VAL A 20 0.96 -14.32 -4.53
CA VAL A 20 2.16 -15.10 -4.28
C VAL A 20 2.21 -15.51 -2.82
N PHE A 21 2.66 -16.71 -2.55
CA PHE A 21 2.74 -17.28 -1.22
C PHE A 21 4.19 -17.38 -0.75
N LEU A 22 4.56 -16.60 0.27
CA LEU A 22 5.89 -16.54 0.88
C LEU A 22 5.87 -16.98 2.35
N GLY A 23 5.00 -17.92 2.70
CA GLY A 23 4.64 -18.18 4.09
C GLY A 23 3.54 -17.23 4.61
N GLN A 24 3.47 -16.03 4.04
CA GLN A 24 2.30 -15.14 4.08
C GLN A 24 1.88 -14.90 2.63
N SER A 25 0.57 -14.77 2.39
CA SER A 25 0.08 -14.48 1.06
C SER A 25 0.32 -13.02 0.70
N VAL A 26 0.68 -12.78 -0.55
CA VAL A 26 0.72 -11.45 -1.16
C VAL A 26 -0.29 -11.45 -2.30
N LEU A 27 -1.29 -10.58 -2.24
CA LEU A 27 -2.30 -10.44 -3.28
C LEU A 27 -2.01 -9.17 -4.07
N LYS A 28 -2.07 -9.27 -5.39
CA LYS A 28 -1.97 -8.14 -6.31
C LYS A 28 -3.35 -7.83 -6.87
N TYR A 29 -3.73 -6.58 -6.84
CA TYR A 29 -5.02 -6.12 -7.33
C TYR A 29 -4.83 -5.16 -8.50
N GLN A 30 -5.64 -5.28 -9.52
CA GLN A 30 -5.76 -4.23 -10.52
C GLN A 30 -6.63 -3.10 -9.96
N VAL A 31 -6.03 -1.92 -9.78
CA VAL A 31 -6.74 -0.76 -9.26
C VAL A 31 -7.66 -0.18 -10.33
N PRO A 32 -8.96 0.06 -10.05
CA PRO A 32 -9.84 0.75 -10.98
C PRO A 32 -9.32 2.13 -11.39
N LEU A 33 -9.52 2.50 -12.65
CA LEU A 33 -8.96 3.74 -13.20
C LEU A 33 -9.48 5.00 -12.47
N ASP A 34 -10.73 5.00 -12.08
CA ASP A 34 -11.33 6.10 -11.31
C ASP A 34 -10.70 6.27 -9.93
N ILE A 35 -10.39 5.18 -9.23
CA ILE A 35 -9.68 5.19 -7.95
C ILE A 35 -8.25 5.69 -8.14
N PHE A 36 -7.53 5.15 -9.14
CA PHE A 36 -6.17 5.56 -9.46
C PHE A 36 -6.09 7.05 -9.79
N THR A 37 -6.98 7.52 -10.66
CA THR A 37 -7.05 8.93 -11.07
C THR A 37 -7.39 9.84 -9.89
N ALA A 38 -8.35 9.45 -9.05
CA ALA A 38 -8.75 10.24 -7.89
C ALA A 38 -7.60 10.44 -6.91
N ILE A 39 -6.82 9.39 -6.62
CA ILE A 39 -5.67 9.50 -5.69
C ILE A 39 -4.61 10.45 -6.25
N ASN A 40 -4.24 10.31 -7.53
CA ASN A 40 -3.26 11.19 -8.17
C ASN A 40 -3.71 12.65 -8.16
N GLN A 41 -4.96 12.92 -8.56
CA GLN A 41 -5.51 14.29 -8.57
C GLN A 41 -5.55 14.90 -7.17
N ILE A 42 -5.98 14.16 -6.16
CA ILE A 42 -6.02 14.65 -4.79
C ILE A 42 -4.63 14.94 -4.28
N TYR A 43 -3.66 14.08 -4.55
CA TYR A 43 -2.28 14.29 -4.17
C TYR A 43 -1.72 15.58 -4.80
N GLU A 44 -1.86 15.74 -6.10
CA GLU A 44 -1.37 16.93 -6.82
C GLU A 44 -2.06 18.23 -6.36
N GLN A 45 -3.37 18.22 -6.21
CA GLN A 45 -4.15 19.40 -5.82
C GLN A 45 -3.87 19.86 -4.38
N ASN A 46 -3.55 18.94 -3.49
CA ASN A 46 -3.36 19.24 -2.07
C ASN A 46 -1.91 19.22 -1.62
N TYR A 47 -0.95 19.02 -2.51
CA TYR A 47 0.46 18.81 -2.21
C TYR A 47 1.02 19.73 -1.11
N ASN A 48 0.78 21.04 -1.24
CA ASN A 48 1.28 22.04 -0.29
C ASN A 48 0.51 22.06 1.06
N ASN A 49 -0.60 21.35 1.16
CA ASN A 49 -1.46 21.32 2.35
C ASN A 49 -1.37 19.99 3.09
N LEU A 50 -0.65 19.01 2.52
CA LEU A 50 -0.53 17.69 3.12
C LEU A 50 0.46 17.71 4.29
N ALA A 51 0.11 17.02 5.36
CA ALA A 51 1.01 16.87 6.48
C ALA A 51 2.18 15.92 6.12
N PRO A 52 3.42 16.22 6.58
CA PRO A 52 4.53 15.30 6.42
C PRO A 52 4.27 14.01 7.22
N ALA A 53 4.59 12.87 6.63
CA ALA A 53 4.45 11.56 7.25
C ALA A 53 5.80 10.89 7.60
N ASN A 54 6.92 11.51 7.23
CA ASN A 54 8.29 10.95 7.34
C ASN A 54 8.89 10.95 8.74
N GLN A 55 8.17 11.39 9.76
CA GLN A 55 8.69 11.46 11.15
C GLN A 55 9.05 10.09 11.75
N GLN A 56 8.51 9.01 11.20
CA GLN A 56 8.76 7.63 11.65
C GLN A 56 9.43 6.77 10.59
N LEU A 57 9.88 7.38 9.51
CA LEU A 57 10.48 6.67 8.39
C LEU A 57 11.84 6.07 8.82
N VAL A 58 12.03 4.81 8.46
CA VAL A 58 13.30 4.09 8.71
C VAL A 58 14.36 4.44 7.66
N GLY A 59 13.92 4.80 6.45
CA GLY A 59 14.76 5.11 5.31
C GLY A 59 15.12 6.58 5.16
N LYS A 60 15.57 6.94 3.96
CA LYS A 60 15.83 8.30 3.54
C LYS A 60 14.86 8.65 2.42
N ILE A 61 13.78 9.30 2.75
CA ILE A 61 12.80 9.88 1.83
C ILE A 61 12.46 11.27 2.34
N GLU A 62 12.71 12.30 1.53
CA GLU A 62 12.47 13.68 1.93
C GLU A 62 10.98 14.03 1.88
N ASN A 63 10.30 13.54 0.85
CA ASN A 63 8.90 13.86 0.59
C ASN A 63 8.02 12.66 0.88
N GLU A 64 7.47 12.61 2.06
CA GLU A 64 6.43 11.68 2.48
C GLU A 64 5.24 12.46 3.01
N HIS A 65 4.08 12.30 2.39
CA HIS A 65 2.89 13.10 2.67
C HIS A 65 1.70 12.21 3.03
N SER A 66 1.00 12.58 4.08
CA SER A 66 -0.18 11.87 4.55
C SER A 66 -1.44 12.34 3.82
N LEU A 67 -2.17 11.39 3.20
CA LEU A 67 -3.48 11.61 2.59
C LEU A 67 -4.64 11.29 3.54
N PHE A 68 -4.42 10.33 4.41
CA PHE A 68 -5.41 9.89 5.38
C PHE A 68 -4.70 9.40 6.63
N TYR A 69 -5.19 9.83 7.78
CA TYR A 69 -4.75 9.32 9.06
C TYR A 69 -5.92 9.26 10.04
N HIS A 70 -6.13 8.10 10.62
CA HIS A 70 -7.08 7.85 11.69
C HIS A 70 -6.41 6.93 12.71
N GLY A 71 -5.56 7.52 13.55
CA GLY A 71 -4.81 6.79 14.57
C GLY A 71 -5.22 7.18 15.98
N GLU A 72 -5.03 6.27 16.91
CA GLU A 72 -5.26 6.49 18.34
C GLU A 72 -4.15 7.34 18.97
N ASP A 73 -2.97 7.39 18.37
CA ASP A 73 -1.84 8.19 18.86
C ASP A 73 -2.00 9.67 18.49
N GLN A 74 -2.83 10.36 19.25
CA GLN A 74 -3.13 11.78 19.06
C GLN A 74 -1.92 12.70 19.33
N THR A 75 -0.81 12.17 19.81
CA THR A 75 0.36 13.00 20.17
C THR A 75 1.18 13.39 18.94
N LYS A 76 1.06 12.68 17.83
CA LYS A 76 1.91 12.83 16.65
C LYS A 76 1.23 13.41 15.43
N MET A 77 0.00 13.03 15.16
CA MET A 77 -0.77 13.55 14.02
C MET A 77 -2.24 13.69 14.39
N LYS A 78 -2.85 14.79 13.96
CA LYS A 78 -4.32 14.95 14.05
C LYS A 78 -4.98 14.08 12.98
N ASN A 79 -6.13 13.48 13.33
CA ASN A 79 -6.97 12.81 12.34
C ASN A 79 -7.26 13.74 11.17
N HIS A 80 -7.03 13.27 9.96
CA HIS A 80 -7.34 14.00 8.74
C HIS A 80 -7.72 13.03 7.60
N ASN A 81 -8.46 13.55 6.65
CA ASN A 81 -8.86 12.79 5.48
C ASN A 81 -8.99 13.72 4.26
N PHE A 82 -8.15 13.52 3.26
CA PHE A 82 -8.22 14.16 1.95
C PHE A 82 -8.92 13.27 0.90
N LEU A 83 -9.16 12.00 1.24
CA LEU A 83 -9.65 11.01 0.29
C LEU A 83 -11.18 10.95 0.29
N PRO A 84 -11.83 10.86 -0.87
CA PRO A 84 -13.26 10.62 -0.96
C PRO A 84 -13.61 9.20 -0.50
N ARG A 85 -14.85 9.03 -0.08
CA ARG A 85 -15.32 7.79 0.52
C ARG A 85 -15.18 6.56 -0.38
N ASN A 86 -15.36 6.72 -1.70
CA ASN A 86 -15.19 5.61 -2.64
C ASN A 86 -13.76 5.07 -2.67
N VAL A 87 -12.75 5.93 -2.49
CA VAL A 87 -11.33 5.52 -2.39
C VAL A 87 -11.07 4.76 -1.10
N THR A 88 -11.50 5.29 0.05
CA THR A 88 -11.33 4.60 1.33
C THR A 88 -12.12 3.29 1.40
N ASP A 89 -13.34 3.26 0.86
CA ASP A 89 -14.17 2.05 0.75
C ASP A 89 -13.50 0.99 -0.15
N TYR A 90 -12.82 1.40 -1.23
CA TYR A 90 -12.05 0.49 -2.08
C TYR A 90 -10.92 -0.19 -1.29
N PHE A 91 -10.08 0.57 -0.60
CA PHE A 91 -9.02 -0.01 0.21
C PHE A 91 -9.56 -0.95 1.30
N MET A 92 -10.62 -0.55 1.96
CA MET A 92 -11.28 -1.43 2.94
C MET A 92 -11.81 -2.72 2.31
N ALA A 93 -12.29 -2.66 1.07
CA ALA A 93 -12.78 -3.84 0.36
C ALA A 93 -11.64 -4.82 0.04
N ILE A 94 -10.50 -4.35 -0.47
CA ILE A 94 -9.35 -5.23 -0.76
C ILE A 94 -8.76 -5.84 0.50
N PHE A 95 -8.66 -5.11 1.62
CA PHE A 95 -8.21 -5.68 2.89
C PHE A 95 -9.18 -6.75 3.42
N LYS A 96 -10.48 -6.51 3.33
CA LYS A 96 -11.49 -7.53 3.69
C LYS A 96 -11.43 -8.75 2.77
N HIS A 97 -11.17 -8.55 1.47
CA HIS A 97 -10.96 -9.65 0.54
C HIS A 97 -9.71 -10.46 0.91
N TYR A 98 -8.59 -9.79 1.25
CA TYR A 98 -7.38 -10.44 1.72
C TYR A 98 -7.63 -11.33 2.95
N LEU A 99 -8.36 -10.83 3.94
CA LEU A 99 -8.72 -11.59 5.14
C LEU A 99 -9.59 -12.80 4.79
N ALA A 100 -10.60 -12.62 3.92
CA ALA A 100 -11.45 -13.70 3.47
C ALA A 100 -10.69 -14.76 2.66
N PHE A 101 -9.79 -14.36 1.77
CA PHE A 101 -8.92 -15.25 1.01
C PHE A 101 -8.06 -16.12 1.95
N ASN A 102 -7.51 -15.54 3.00
CA ASN A 102 -6.73 -16.25 4.01
C ASN A 102 -7.60 -16.98 5.06
N LYS A 103 -8.91 -17.02 4.86
CA LYS A 103 -9.87 -17.67 5.78
C LYS A 103 -9.83 -17.14 7.22
N ILE A 104 -9.39 -15.90 7.39
CA ILE A 104 -9.40 -15.22 8.68
C ILE A 104 -10.83 -14.79 8.96
N LYS A 105 -11.32 -15.10 10.15
CA LYS A 105 -12.68 -14.82 10.63
C LYS A 105 -12.61 -13.98 11.91
N ASP A 106 -13.76 -13.46 12.30
CA ASP A 106 -13.94 -12.77 13.60
C ASP A 106 -12.98 -11.58 13.78
N TYR A 107 -12.92 -10.72 12.74
CA TYR A 107 -12.11 -9.52 12.73
C TYR A 107 -12.97 -8.26 12.64
N ASP A 108 -12.50 -7.20 13.24
CA ASP A 108 -12.88 -5.83 12.93
C ASP A 108 -11.73 -5.14 12.17
N THR A 109 -12.08 -4.32 11.20
CA THR A 109 -11.08 -3.63 10.37
C THR A 109 -11.37 -2.16 10.28
N HIS A 110 -10.35 -1.36 10.42
CA HIS A 110 -10.38 0.06 10.12
C HIS A 110 -9.16 0.45 9.28
N LEU A 111 -9.33 1.46 8.46
CA LEU A 111 -8.23 2.08 7.73
C LEU A 111 -7.52 3.02 8.69
N ASN A 112 -6.23 2.81 8.88
CA ASN A 112 -5.43 3.61 9.81
C ASN A 112 -4.77 4.81 9.11
N SER A 113 -4.06 4.56 8.01
CA SER A 113 -3.32 5.59 7.30
C SER A 113 -3.13 5.26 5.83
N ILE A 114 -3.04 6.32 5.03
CA ILE A 114 -2.59 6.29 3.63
C ILE A 114 -1.63 7.46 3.46
N TRP A 115 -0.45 7.18 2.94
CA TRP A 115 0.55 8.20 2.65
C TRP A 115 1.21 7.94 1.30
N VAL A 116 1.85 8.98 0.76
CA VAL A 116 2.57 8.92 -0.52
C VAL A 116 4.04 9.20 -0.26
N ASN A 117 4.90 8.32 -0.76
CA ASN A 117 6.35 8.46 -0.76
C ASN A 117 6.81 8.90 -2.15
N GLU A 118 7.47 10.04 -2.24
CA GLU A 118 8.19 10.46 -3.44
C GLU A 118 9.67 10.11 -3.29
N MET A 119 10.07 8.97 -3.82
CA MET A 119 11.47 8.56 -3.79
C MET A 119 12.24 9.18 -4.96
N LYS A 120 13.24 9.99 -4.63
CA LYS A 120 14.17 10.61 -5.57
C LYS A 120 15.45 9.78 -5.72
N GLN A 121 16.32 10.21 -6.62
CA GLN A 121 17.66 9.62 -6.76
C GLN A 121 18.41 9.64 -5.41
N HIS A 122 19.04 8.52 -5.06
CA HIS A 122 19.76 8.30 -3.79
C HIS A 122 18.89 8.23 -2.54
N GLU A 123 17.58 8.16 -2.71
CA GLU A 123 16.67 7.85 -1.61
C GLU A 123 16.33 6.37 -1.58
N TYR A 124 16.02 5.86 -0.43
CA TYR A 124 15.71 4.45 -0.23
C TYR A 124 14.83 4.25 0.99
N ASN A 125 14.06 3.21 0.96
CA ASN A 125 13.33 2.68 2.10
C ASN A 125 13.82 1.26 2.37
N PRO A 126 14.56 1.02 3.47
CA PRO A 126 15.12 -0.31 3.76
C PRO A 126 14.00 -1.30 4.11
N ALA A 127 14.38 -2.57 4.18
CA ALA A 127 13.48 -3.59 4.68
C ALA A 127 13.00 -3.23 6.10
N HIS A 128 11.70 -3.16 6.27
CA HIS A 128 11.05 -2.79 7.52
C HIS A 128 9.74 -3.54 7.67
N ILE A 129 9.13 -3.45 8.82
CA ILE A 129 7.82 -4.01 9.12
C ILE A 129 6.87 -2.91 9.55
N HIS A 130 5.62 -3.02 9.13
CA HIS A 130 4.54 -2.20 9.65
C HIS A 130 3.86 -2.95 10.79
N ARG A 131 3.94 -2.40 12.00
CA ARG A 131 3.25 -2.97 13.16
C ARG A 131 2.48 -1.88 13.90
N GLY A 132 1.23 -2.17 14.23
CA GLY A 132 0.47 -1.35 15.18
C GLY A 132 0.65 -1.83 16.62
N MET A 133 0.04 -1.12 17.56
CA MET A 133 0.04 -1.51 18.99
C MET A 133 -0.55 -2.90 19.23
N LEU A 134 -1.46 -3.35 18.39
CA LEU A 134 -2.15 -4.66 18.51
C LEU A 134 -1.48 -5.80 17.72
N PHE A 135 -0.25 -5.63 17.27
CA PHE A 135 0.57 -6.65 16.57
C PHE A 135 0.00 -7.21 15.26
N THR A 136 -1.18 -6.82 14.85
CA THR A 136 -1.80 -7.28 13.60
C THR A 136 -2.16 -6.10 12.73
N GLY A 137 -1.61 -6.08 11.53
CA GLY A 137 -1.91 -5.05 10.54
C GLY A 137 -1.74 -5.60 9.14
N LEU A 138 -2.46 -5.02 8.20
CA LEU A 138 -2.27 -5.24 6.78
C LEU A 138 -1.68 -3.98 6.17
N SER A 139 -0.71 -4.15 5.29
CA SER A 139 -0.12 -3.06 4.54
C SER A 139 -0.23 -3.35 3.05
N SER A 140 -0.33 -2.31 2.26
CA SER A 140 -0.30 -2.41 0.81
C SER A 140 0.59 -1.32 0.21
N VAL A 141 1.11 -1.58 -0.97
CA VAL A 141 1.87 -0.62 -1.77
C VAL A 141 1.15 -0.43 -3.09
N MET A 142 1.00 0.80 -3.52
CA MET A 142 0.46 1.18 -4.81
C MET A 142 1.42 2.14 -5.49
N ILE A 143 1.77 1.88 -6.74
CA ILE A 143 2.66 2.75 -7.50
C ILE A 143 1.81 3.80 -8.23
N LEU A 144 2.05 5.07 -7.94
CA LEU A 144 1.31 6.18 -8.55
C LEU A 144 2.03 6.75 -9.77
N LYS A 145 3.36 6.74 -9.77
CA LYS A 145 4.19 7.32 -10.83
C LYS A 145 5.54 6.62 -10.91
N LEU A 146 6.05 6.49 -12.11
CA LEU A 146 7.39 5.96 -12.36
C LEU A 146 8.21 6.99 -13.14
N PRO A 147 9.53 7.05 -12.93
CA PRO A 147 10.42 7.81 -13.79
C PRO A 147 10.51 7.14 -15.17
N SER A 148 10.92 7.90 -16.20
CA SER A 148 11.18 7.35 -17.53
C SER A 148 12.33 6.33 -17.56
N THR A 149 13.23 6.41 -16.57
CA THR A 149 14.34 5.48 -16.36
C THR A 149 14.77 5.49 -14.90
N PHE A 150 15.18 4.33 -14.40
CA PHE A 150 15.77 4.20 -13.06
C PHE A 150 17.28 4.46 -13.02
N GLY A 151 17.89 4.82 -14.16
CA GLY A 151 19.32 5.03 -14.25
C GLY A 151 20.12 3.73 -14.18
N LYS A 152 21.44 3.89 -14.07
CA LYS A 152 22.36 2.75 -13.86
C LYS A 152 22.63 2.59 -12.37
N GLU A 153 22.50 1.36 -11.91
CA GLU A 153 22.91 0.97 -10.58
C GLU A 153 24.40 0.57 -10.62
N TYR A 154 25.16 1.02 -9.62
CA TYR A 154 26.49 0.47 -9.40
C TYR A 154 26.36 -0.88 -8.71
N SER A 155 26.42 -1.93 -9.48
CA SER A 155 26.32 -3.31 -9.00
C SER A 155 27.39 -4.16 -9.67
N ALA A 156 28.03 -5.03 -8.88
CA ALA A 156 28.94 -6.04 -9.40
C ALA A 156 28.20 -7.17 -10.14
N SER A 157 26.88 -7.24 -10.00
CA SER A 157 26.01 -8.18 -10.74
C SER A 157 25.31 -7.44 -11.88
N GLU A 158 24.93 -8.18 -12.92
CA GLU A 158 24.14 -7.63 -14.03
C GLU A 158 22.69 -7.33 -13.63
N ILE A 159 22.27 -7.73 -12.42
CA ILE A 159 20.89 -7.59 -11.95
C ILE A 159 20.71 -6.19 -11.36
N GLN A 160 19.95 -5.37 -12.07
CA GLN A 160 19.56 -4.02 -11.59
C GLN A 160 18.48 -4.13 -10.52
N GLN A 161 18.65 -3.45 -9.39
CA GLN A 161 17.71 -3.40 -8.27
C GLN A 161 16.97 -2.06 -8.16
N ASN A 162 17.42 -1.04 -8.89
CA ASN A 162 16.81 0.28 -8.86
C ASN A 162 15.31 0.25 -9.10
N GLY A 163 14.57 0.94 -8.25
CA GLY A 163 13.12 1.08 -8.35
C GLY A 163 12.32 -0.20 -8.08
N ARG A 164 12.95 -1.27 -7.61
CA ARG A 164 12.24 -2.51 -7.26
C ARG A 164 11.64 -2.46 -5.87
N LEU A 165 10.44 -3.00 -5.76
CA LEU A 165 9.82 -3.34 -4.48
C LEU A 165 10.29 -4.74 -4.07
N GLN A 166 10.89 -4.84 -2.90
CA GLN A 166 11.32 -6.12 -2.33
C GLN A 166 10.35 -6.54 -1.23
N ILE A 167 9.82 -7.75 -1.35
CA ILE A 167 8.99 -8.36 -0.32
C ILE A 167 9.76 -9.54 0.26
N LEU A 168 10.01 -9.48 1.56
CA LEU A 168 10.71 -10.53 2.28
C LEU A 168 9.71 -11.32 3.11
N GLY A 169 9.78 -12.63 3.00
CA GLY A 169 8.96 -13.55 3.77
C GLY A 169 9.82 -14.65 4.40
N ALA A 170 9.26 -15.35 5.35
CA ALA A 170 9.88 -16.52 5.94
C ALA A 170 8.83 -17.62 6.14
N ALA A 171 9.16 -18.83 5.71
CA ALA A 171 8.37 -20.01 5.96
C ALA A 171 9.29 -21.19 6.28
N ASN A 172 8.95 -21.99 7.28
CA ASN A 172 9.70 -23.18 7.67
C ASN A 172 11.21 -22.96 7.89
N GLY A 173 11.58 -21.79 8.45
CA GLY A 173 12.99 -21.45 8.70
C GLY A 173 13.79 -21.02 7.47
N GLN A 174 13.17 -20.89 6.31
CA GLN A 174 13.79 -20.41 5.09
C GLN A 174 13.32 -19.00 4.77
N PHE A 175 14.24 -18.13 4.36
CA PHE A 175 13.91 -16.82 3.82
C PHE A 175 13.54 -16.94 2.34
N ALA A 176 12.45 -16.28 1.97
CA ALA A 176 12.07 -16.08 0.58
C ALA A 176 12.07 -14.60 0.27
N LYS A 177 12.51 -14.23 -0.92
CA LYS A 177 12.51 -12.86 -1.42
C LYS A 177 11.86 -12.82 -2.78
N ILE A 178 10.98 -11.86 -2.97
CA ILE A 178 10.49 -11.47 -4.28
C ILE A 178 11.00 -10.08 -4.59
N ASP A 179 11.62 -9.93 -5.73
CA ASP A 179 11.92 -8.64 -6.33
C ASP A 179 10.83 -8.34 -7.34
N TYR A 180 10.05 -7.32 -7.06
CA TYR A 180 8.95 -6.91 -7.91
C TYR A 180 9.34 -5.66 -8.68
N GLN A 181 9.41 -5.79 -10.00
CA GLN A 181 9.60 -4.64 -10.87
C GLN A 181 8.24 -3.98 -11.11
N PRO A 182 8.12 -2.66 -10.88
CA PRO A 182 6.88 -1.97 -11.18
C PRO A 182 6.41 -2.24 -12.60
N PRO A 183 5.12 -2.53 -12.80
CA PRO A 183 4.57 -2.86 -14.11
C PRO A 183 4.53 -1.65 -15.03
N MET A 184 4.44 -1.90 -16.35
CA MET A 184 4.22 -0.85 -17.35
C MET A 184 2.85 -0.19 -17.20
N ASP A 185 1.82 -0.94 -16.81
CA ASP A 185 0.53 -0.38 -16.37
C ASP A 185 0.54 -0.26 -14.83
N LEU A 186 0.59 0.97 -14.34
CA LEU A 186 0.66 1.27 -12.91
C LEU A 186 -0.56 0.79 -12.12
N ARG A 187 -1.65 0.46 -12.80
CA ARG A 187 -2.87 -0.06 -12.16
C ARG A 187 -2.79 -1.55 -11.83
N ASP A 188 -1.78 -2.25 -12.33
CA ASP A 188 -1.61 -3.70 -12.13
C ASP A 188 -0.95 -4.05 -10.79
N PHE A 189 -1.11 -3.18 -9.80
CA PHE A 189 -0.57 -3.37 -8.45
C PHE A 189 -1.64 -3.74 -7.44
#